data_26f6af3afc39ad0a2c977e7adbf7fa1a
#
_entry.id   26f6af3afc39ad0a2c977e7adbf7fa1a
#
_cell.length_a   1.000
_cell.length_b   1.000
_cell.length_c   1.000
_cell.angle_alpha   90.00
_cell.angle_beta   90.00
_cell.angle_gamma   90.00
#
_symmetry.space_group_name_H-M   'P 1'
#
loop_
_entity.id
_entity.type
_entity.pdbx_description
1 polymer ?
#
loop_
_entity_poly.entity_id
_entity_poly.type
_entity_poly.pdbx_seq_one_letter_code
_entity_poly.pdbx_strand_id
1 'polypeptide(L)'
;MELNVGSRLKHAWNAFLNRDPTVVYRDIGSGYSYRPDRLRLTRGNERSIVTSVYNRIALDVAAINIRHVQLDDEERFLGVVNSDLNKCLSLEANLDQTGRAFIQDMVMSMMDEGCIAIVPIDTDDDPDDTEGYKIYSMRVGRIRDWYPAHVRVEVYNESKGRKQDIVVPKKTIGIVENPLYAVINEPNSTMQRLIRKLN
;
A
#
# COMPACT_ATOMS: atom_id res chain seq x y z
N MET A 1 0.12 -14.32 -35.91
CA MET A 1 -0.18 -14.23 -34.44
C MET A 1 0.97 -13.49 -33.81
N GLU A 2 0.89 -12.16 -33.85
CA GLU A 2 1.97 -11.31 -33.31
C GLU A 2 1.84 -11.29 -31.79
N LEU A 3 2.77 -11.93 -31.12
CA LEU A 3 2.86 -11.93 -29.67
C LEU A 3 3.47 -10.60 -29.24
N ASN A 4 2.63 -9.70 -28.77
CA ASN A 4 3.02 -8.39 -28.28
C ASN A 4 3.94 -8.54 -27.05
N VAL A 5 5.15 -7.96 -27.14
CA VAL A 5 6.18 -8.04 -26.07
C VAL A 5 5.65 -7.53 -24.73
N GLY A 6 4.78 -6.50 -24.73
CA GLY A 6 4.12 -5.97 -23.55
C GLY A 6 3.24 -6.99 -22.81
N SER A 7 2.54 -7.88 -23.54
CA SER A 7 1.76 -8.94 -22.90
C SER A 7 2.62 -10.01 -22.24
N ARG A 8 3.84 -10.24 -22.76
CA ARG A 8 4.81 -11.17 -22.17
C ARG A 8 5.41 -10.63 -20.87
N LEU A 9 5.69 -9.33 -20.82
CA LEU A 9 6.17 -8.65 -19.61
C LEU A 9 5.09 -8.60 -18.52
N LYS A 10 3.84 -8.31 -18.90
CA LYS A 10 2.69 -8.38 -17.98
C LYS A 10 2.52 -9.80 -17.40
N HIS A 11 2.67 -10.84 -18.23
CA HIS A 11 2.63 -12.22 -17.75
C HIS A 11 3.85 -12.57 -16.88
N ALA A 12 5.05 -12.03 -17.16
CA ALA A 12 6.23 -12.25 -16.35
C ALA A 12 6.09 -11.56 -14.98
N TRP A 13 5.58 -10.33 -14.93
CA TRP A 13 5.28 -9.62 -13.69
C TRP A 13 4.18 -10.30 -12.87
N ASN A 14 3.11 -10.72 -13.53
CA ASN A 14 2.06 -11.50 -12.89
C ASN A 14 2.54 -12.88 -12.42
N ALA A 15 3.50 -13.50 -13.13
CA ALA A 15 4.12 -14.75 -12.70
C ALA A 15 5.09 -14.54 -11.54
N PHE A 16 5.80 -13.41 -11.50
CA PHE A 16 6.63 -13.03 -10.37
C PHE A 16 5.77 -12.79 -9.11
N LEU A 17 4.62 -12.15 -9.26
CA LEU A 17 3.62 -12.00 -8.22
C LEU A 17 2.78 -13.28 -7.99
N ASN A 18 3.06 -14.34 -8.79
CA ASN A 18 2.44 -15.67 -8.72
C ASN A 18 0.91 -15.63 -8.72
N ARG A 19 0.33 -14.86 -9.65
CA ARG A 19 -1.09 -14.84 -9.96
C ARG A 19 -1.46 -16.06 -10.81
N ASP A 20 -1.38 -17.24 -10.21
CA ASP A 20 -1.97 -18.44 -10.81
C ASP A 20 -3.47 -18.47 -10.47
N PRO A 21 -4.36 -18.65 -11.47
CA PRO A 21 -5.81 -18.64 -11.24
C PRO A 21 -6.36 -19.86 -10.49
N THR A 22 -5.52 -20.69 -9.90
CA THR A 22 -5.97 -21.78 -9.04
C THR A 22 -6.55 -21.22 -7.76
N VAL A 23 -7.83 -20.87 -7.82
CA VAL A 23 -8.62 -20.45 -6.66
C VAL A 23 -8.80 -21.63 -5.73
N VAL A 24 -8.00 -21.71 -4.70
CA VAL A 24 -8.29 -22.60 -3.56
C VAL A 24 -9.34 -21.93 -2.71
N TYR A 25 -10.61 -22.25 -2.94
CA TYR A 25 -11.67 -21.92 -2.01
C TYR A 25 -11.41 -22.65 -0.69
N ARG A 26 -10.81 -21.98 0.27
CA ARG A 26 -10.90 -22.40 1.66
C ARG A 26 -12.26 -21.99 2.18
N ASP A 27 -13.06 -22.97 2.52
CA ASP A 27 -14.32 -22.81 3.21
C ASP A 27 -14.05 -22.11 4.56
N ILE A 28 -14.26 -20.79 4.60
CA ILE A 28 -14.12 -20.01 5.81
C ILE A 28 -15.50 -19.96 6.44
N GLY A 29 -15.69 -20.85 7.43
CA GLY A 29 -16.89 -20.90 8.22
C GLY A 29 -17.34 -19.52 8.70
N SER A 30 -18.63 -19.31 8.68
CA SER A 30 -19.39 -18.09 8.94
C SER A 30 -18.86 -17.28 10.14
N GLY A 31 -18.58 -16.00 9.93
CA GLY A 31 -18.73 -15.00 10.97
C GLY A 31 -17.55 -14.09 11.31
N TYR A 32 -16.34 -14.29 10.81
CA TYR A 32 -15.24 -13.36 11.03
C TYR A 32 -14.50 -13.09 9.73
N SER A 33 -14.58 -11.86 9.22
CA SER A 33 -13.75 -11.44 8.10
C SER A 33 -12.30 -11.35 8.59
N TYR A 34 -11.57 -12.44 8.45
CA TYR A 34 -10.13 -12.47 8.67
C TYR A 34 -9.46 -11.82 7.48
N ARG A 35 -8.97 -10.60 7.69
CA ARG A 35 -8.10 -9.93 6.72
C ARG A 35 -6.66 -10.10 7.18
N PRO A 36 -5.89 -11.03 6.58
CA PRO A 36 -4.50 -11.28 6.96
C PRO A 36 -3.56 -10.14 6.57
N ASP A 37 -4.02 -9.21 5.70
CA ASP A 37 -3.35 -7.99 5.28
C ASP A 37 -3.36 -6.89 6.34
N ARG A 38 -4.25 -6.96 7.34
CA ARG A 38 -4.34 -5.96 8.42
C ARG A 38 -3.58 -6.39 9.66
N LEU A 39 -2.83 -5.46 10.22
CA LEU A 39 -2.24 -5.61 11.55
C LEU A 39 -3.34 -5.75 12.60
N ARG A 40 -3.36 -6.89 13.28
CA ARG A 40 -4.22 -7.06 14.46
C ARG A 40 -3.55 -6.42 15.66
N LEU A 41 -4.09 -5.32 16.11
CA LEU A 41 -3.74 -4.69 17.38
C LEU A 41 -4.47 -5.44 18.51
N THR A 42 -4.07 -6.67 18.76
CA THR A 42 -4.66 -7.51 19.79
C THR A 42 -3.68 -7.79 20.90
N ARG A 43 -3.55 -6.88 21.88
CA ARG A 43 -3.10 -7.23 23.25
C ARG A 43 -3.04 -5.97 24.12
N GLY A 44 -3.85 -5.96 25.19
CA GLY A 44 -3.76 -5.03 26.31
C GLY A 44 -4.63 -3.76 26.21
N ASN A 45 -5.11 -3.28 27.37
CA ASN A 45 -5.97 -2.09 27.48
C ASN A 45 -5.25 -0.79 27.05
N GLU A 46 -3.93 -0.72 27.24
CA GLU A 46 -3.13 0.46 26.87
C GLU A 46 -3.12 0.68 25.34
N ARG A 47 -3.13 -0.40 24.56
CA ARG A 47 -3.19 -0.33 23.11
C ARG A 47 -4.53 0.16 22.60
N SER A 48 -5.62 0.03 23.36
CA SER A 48 -6.93 0.41 22.90
C SER A 48 -7.09 1.93 22.76
N ILE A 49 -6.52 2.73 23.66
CA ILE A 49 -6.58 4.19 23.60
C ILE A 49 -5.76 4.71 22.42
N VAL A 50 -4.50 4.24 22.30
CA VAL A 50 -3.62 4.65 21.20
C VAL A 50 -4.20 4.24 19.86
N THR A 51 -4.72 3.01 19.75
CA THR A 51 -5.39 2.52 18.56
C THR A 51 -6.63 3.34 18.21
N SER A 52 -7.41 3.76 19.20
CA SER A 52 -8.60 4.60 18.98
C SER A 52 -8.22 5.97 18.43
N VAL A 53 -7.13 6.57 18.94
CA VAL A 53 -6.60 7.84 18.43
C VAL A 53 -6.11 7.68 16.98
N TYR A 54 -5.32 6.64 16.69
CA TYR A 54 -4.83 6.38 15.33
C TYR A 54 -5.97 6.12 14.35
N ASN A 55 -6.96 5.33 14.77
CA ASN A 55 -8.12 5.07 13.94
C ASN A 55 -8.91 6.35 13.67
N ARG A 56 -9.04 7.24 14.64
CA ARG A 56 -9.70 8.54 14.45
C ARG A 56 -8.94 9.39 13.43
N ILE A 57 -7.62 9.51 13.57
CA ILE A 57 -6.78 10.24 12.61
C ILE A 57 -6.90 9.63 11.21
N ALA A 58 -6.83 8.30 11.11
CA ALA A 58 -6.93 7.60 9.84
C ALA A 58 -8.29 7.81 9.15
N LEU A 59 -9.38 7.85 9.92
CA LEU A 59 -10.72 8.14 9.40
C LEU A 59 -10.83 9.57 8.89
N ASP A 60 -10.26 10.53 9.62
CA ASP A 60 -10.30 11.94 9.22
C ASP A 60 -9.46 12.18 7.97
N VAL A 61 -8.26 11.56 7.86
CA VAL A 61 -7.43 11.62 6.63
C VAL A 61 -8.12 10.91 5.46
N ALA A 62 -8.73 9.75 5.69
CA ALA A 62 -9.46 9.02 4.65
C ALA A 62 -10.73 9.73 4.16
N ALA A 63 -11.19 10.76 4.86
CA ALA A 63 -12.28 11.63 4.42
C ALA A 63 -11.80 12.73 3.44
N ILE A 64 -10.48 12.98 3.37
CA ILE A 64 -9.89 13.94 2.45
C ILE A 64 -9.94 13.37 1.02
N ASN A 65 -10.40 14.18 0.08
CA ASN A 65 -10.50 13.78 -1.31
C ASN A 65 -9.14 13.98 -2.01
N ILE A 66 -8.35 12.92 -2.08
CA ILE A 66 -7.04 12.91 -2.77
C ILE A 66 -7.29 12.61 -4.25
N ARG A 67 -6.74 13.42 -5.15
CA ARG A 67 -6.93 13.29 -6.59
C ARG A 67 -5.63 13.52 -7.36
N HIS A 68 -5.50 12.80 -8.46
CA HIS A 68 -4.52 13.09 -9.50
C HIS A 68 -5.02 14.25 -10.35
N VAL A 69 -4.27 15.34 -10.35
CA VAL A 69 -4.65 16.58 -11.02
C VAL A 69 -3.54 17.00 -11.98
N GLN A 70 -3.92 17.76 -13.00
CA GLN A 70 -2.99 18.45 -13.89
C GLN A 70 -2.79 19.87 -13.38
N LEU A 71 -1.54 20.31 -13.37
CA LEU A 71 -1.12 21.66 -13.04
C LEU A 71 -0.56 22.35 -14.29
N ASP A 72 -0.59 23.68 -14.35
CA ASP A 72 0.14 24.46 -15.35
C ASP A 72 1.61 24.67 -14.92
N ASP A 73 2.38 25.37 -15.76
CA ASP A 73 3.80 25.68 -15.51
C ASP A 73 4.01 26.55 -14.26
N GLU A 74 2.95 27.17 -13.73
CA GLU A 74 2.94 27.99 -12.51
C GLU A 74 2.33 27.27 -11.31
N GLU A 75 2.21 25.92 -11.39
CA GLU A 75 1.66 25.04 -10.35
C GLU A 75 0.17 25.30 -10.01
N ARG A 76 -0.58 25.96 -10.90
CA ARG A 76 -2.01 26.21 -10.70
C ARG A 76 -2.83 25.03 -11.21
N PHE A 77 -3.91 24.73 -10.51
CA PHE A 77 -4.84 23.68 -10.86
C PHE A 77 -5.50 23.90 -12.22
N LEU A 78 -5.33 23.00 -13.17
CA LEU A 78 -6.00 22.98 -14.46
C LEU A 78 -7.24 22.07 -14.46
N GLY A 79 -7.12 20.89 -13.88
CA GLY A 79 -8.22 19.94 -13.89
C GLY A 79 -7.87 18.62 -13.23
N VAL A 80 -8.90 17.78 -13.04
CA VAL A 80 -8.73 16.40 -12.57
C VAL A 80 -8.43 15.50 -13.75
N VAL A 81 -7.36 14.72 -13.66
CA VAL A 81 -6.98 13.75 -14.70
C VAL A 81 -7.87 12.52 -14.57
N ASN A 82 -8.51 12.09 -15.66
CA ASN A 82 -9.23 10.81 -15.70
C ASN A 82 -8.22 9.66 -15.86
N SER A 83 -7.63 9.23 -14.74
CA SER A 83 -6.60 8.19 -14.67
C SER A 83 -7.04 7.00 -13.82
N ASP A 84 -6.44 5.85 -14.06
CA ASP A 84 -6.66 4.66 -13.24
C ASP A 84 -6.15 4.87 -11.81
N LEU A 85 -5.10 5.70 -11.62
CA LEU A 85 -4.67 6.17 -10.30
C LEU A 85 -5.80 6.89 -9.53
N ASN A 86 -6.58 7.74 -10.20
CA ASN A 86 -7.75 8.37 -9.56
C ASN A 86 -8.83 7.36 -9.17
N LYS A 87 -9.01 6.29 -9.94
CA LYS A 87 -9.90 5.19 -9.56
C LYS A 87 -9.40 4.48 -8.32
N CYS A 88 -8.08 4.19 -8.25
CA CYS A 88 -7.45 3.59 -7.08
C CYS A 88 -7.64 4.44 -5.82
N LEU A 89 -7.49 5.75 -5.92
CA LEU A 89 -7.60 6.68 -4.79
C LEU A 89 -9.05 6.92 -4.34
N SER A 90 -10.02 6.85 -5.26
CA SER A 90 -11.40 7.25 -4.98
C SER A 90 -12.39 6.08 -4.88
N LEU A 91 -12.22 5.04 -5.68
CA LEU A 91 -13.16 3.93 -5.79
C LEU A 91 -12.59 2.64 -5.21
N GLU A 92 -11.62 2.04 -5.88
CA GLU A 92 -11.10 0.71 -5.57
C GLU A 92 -9.60 0.68 -5.75
N ALA A 93 -8.86 0.61 -4.64
CA ALA A 93 -7.40 0.56 -4.67
C ALA A 93 -6.85 -0.83 -5.02
N ASN A 94 -7.58 -1.87 -4.67
CA ASN A 94 -7.31 -3.27 -4.98
C ASN A 94 -8.57 -4.11 -4.74
N LEU A 95 -8.53 -5.43 -5.04
CA LEU A 95 -9.67 -6.34 -4.89
C LEU A 95 -10.29 -6.38 -3.50
N ASP A 96 -9.51 -6.06 -2.45
CA ASP A 96 -9.95 -6.16 -1.06
C ASP A 96 -10.30 -4.81 -0.44
N GLN A 97 -9.91 -3.69 -1.08
CA GLN A 97 -9.98 -2.37 -0.45
C GLN A 97 -10.52 -1.32 -1.42
N THR A 98 -11.53 -0.58 -0.95
CA THR A 98 -11.91 0.69 -1.59
C THR A 98 -10.79 1.73 -1.42
N GLY A 99 -10.78 2.78 -2.24
CA GLY A 99 -9.80 3.88 -2.12
C GLY A 99 -9.77 4.46 -0.70
N ARG A 100 -10.94 4.68 -0.08
CA ARG A 100 -11.03 5.17 1.29
C ARG A 100 -10.45 4.19 2.32
N ALA A 101 -10.74 2.89 2.19
CA ALA A 101 -10.19 1.87 3.08
C ALA A 101 -8.67 1.73 2.92
N PHE A 102 -8.16 1.90 1.70
CA PHE A 102 -6.73 1.93 1.41
C PHE A 102 -6.03 3.11 2.10
N ILE A 103 -6.59 4.33 2.00
CA ILE A 103 -6.01 5.51 2.67
C ILE A 103 -6.04 5.35 4.20
N GLN A 104 -7.13 4.80 4.74
CA GLN A 104 -7.21 4.48 6.18
C GLN A 104 -6.11 3.49 6.60
N ASP A 105 -5.91 2.42 5.82
CA ASP A 105 -4.88 1.41 6.07
C ASP A 105 -3.46 2.00 5.94
N MET A 106 -3.23 2.87 4.95
CA MET A 106 -1.99 3.61 4.76
C MET A 106 -1.63 4.43 6.02
N VAL A 107 -2.57 5.22 6.52
CA VAL A 107 -2.34 6.06 7.72
C VAL A 107 -2.12 5.22 8.96
N MET A 108 -2.94 4.19 9.18
CA MET A 108 -2.78 3.27 10.31
C MET A 108 -1.42 2.58 10.28
N SER A 109 -1.01 2.06 9.13
CA SER A 109 0.28 1.40 8.96
C SER A 109 1.45 2.38 9.13
N MET A 110 1.34 3.60 8.62
CA MET A 110 2.34 4.66 8.82
C MET A 110 2.48 5.02 10.30
N MET A 111 1.39 5.11 11.04
CA MET A 111 1.42 5.39 12.48
C MET A 111 2.06 4.25 13.28
N ASP A 112 1.82 3.02 12.88
CA ASP A 112 2.35 1.83 13.55
C ASP A 112 3.83 1.57 13.23
N GLU A 113 4.20 1.66 11.94
CA GLU A 113 5.54 1.32 11.47
C GLU A 113 6.50 2.52 11.40
N GLY A 114 5.97 3.74 11.37
CA GLY A 114 6.73 4.98 11.20
C GLY A 114 7.05 5.32 9.76
N CYS A 115 7.27 4.33 8.90
CA CYS A 115 7.49 4.47 7.46
C CYS A 115 6.93 3.25 6.73
N ILE A 116 6.25 3.49 5.62
CA ILE A 116 5.62 2.45 4.81
C ILE A 116 5.88 2.68 3.32
N ALA A 117 5.64 1.65 2.52
CA ALA A 117 5.65 1.73 1.08
C ALA A 117 4.24 1.58 0.50
N ILE A 118 3.91 2.39 -0.49
CA ILE A 118 2.77 2.17 -1.38
C ILE A 118 3.32 1.48 -2.63
N VAL A 119 2.91 0.24 -2.84
CA VAL A 119 3.41 -0.61 -3.92
C VAL A 119 2.34 -0.75 -4.99
N PRO A 120 2.61 -0.32 -6.24
CA PRO A 120 1.78 -0.69 -7.37
C PRO A 120 1.83 -2.22 -7.56
N ILE A 121 0.68 -2.85 -7.67
CA ILE A 121 0.57 -4.31 -7.82
C ILE A 121 0.22 -4.69 -9.25
N ASP A 122 -0.60 -3.89 -9.90
CA ASP A 122 -1.00 -4.09 -11.29
C ASP A 122 -0.76 -2.81 -12.08
N THR A 123 0.04 -2.91 -13.14
CA THR A 123 0.42 -1.81 -14.03
C THR A 123 0.32 -2.26 -15.48
N ASP A 124 0.16 -1.33 -16.44
CA ASP A 124 0.13 -1.66 -17.86
C ASP A 124 1.52 -1.97 -18.42
N ASP A 125 2.55 -1.29 -17.96
CA ASP A 125 3.95 -1.47 -18.35
C ASP A 125 4.81 -1.77 -17.12
N ASP A 126 6.04 -2.22 -17.37
CA ASP A 126 7.02 -2.44 -16.28
C ASP A 126 7.49 -1.08 -15.75
N PRO A 127 7.27 -0.79 -14.47
CA PRO A 127 7.71 0.47 -13.86
C PRO A 127 9.23 0.67 -13.89
N ASP A 128 10.02 -0.37 -14.12
CA ASP A 128 11.48 -0.28 -14.21
C ASP A 128 11.95 0.21 -15.57
N ASP A 129 11.21 -0.08 -16.62
CA ASP A 129 11.59 0.18 -18.01
C ASP A 129 11.00 1.49 -18.56
N THR A 130 9.92 2.02 -17.99
CA THR A 130 9.20 3.18 -18.49
C THR A 130 9.01 4.26 -17.43
N GLU A 131 9.09 5.54 -17.85
CA GLU A 131 8.82 6.69 -16.97
C GLU A 131 7.32 6.98 -16.80
N GLY A 132 6.47 6.42 -17.67
CA GLY A 132 5.03 6.62 -17.65
C GLY A 132 4.27 5.30 -17.74
N TYR A 133 3.61 4.90 -16.67
CA TYR A 133 2.77 3.71 -16.60
C TYR A 133 1.46 3.99 -15.87
N LYS A 134 0.43 3.20 -16.17
CA LYS A 134 -0.85 3.27 -15.45
C LYS A 134 -0.84 2.32 -14.28
N ILE A 135 -1.42 2.75 -13.18
CA ILE A 135 -1.56 1.96 -11.97
C ILE A 135 -3.00 1.51 -11.85
N TYR A 136 -3.25 0.20 -11.92
CA TYR A 136 -4.58 -0.40 -11.80
C TYR A 136 -4.90 -0.88 -10.38
N SER A 137 -3.88 -1.24 -9.60
CA SER A 137 -4.07 -1.53 -8.18
C SER A 137 -2.83 -1.21 -7.35
N MET A 138 -3.05 -0.90 -6.06
CA MET A 138 -2.02 -0.54 -5.10
C MET A 138 -2.26 -1.24 -3.76
N ARG A 139 -1.17 -1.52 -3.05
CA ARG A 139 -1.22 -2.00 -1.66
C ARG A 139 -0.22 -1.30 -0.78
N VAL A 140 -0.56 -1.21 0.49
CA VAL A 140 0.37 -0.78 1.53
C VAL A 140 1.28 -1.95 1.87
N GLY A 141 2.59 -1.69 1.93
CA GLY A 141 3.61 -2.63 2.33
C GLY A 141 4.46 -2.12 3.48
N ARG A 142 4.88 -3.03 4.35
CA ARG A 142 5.81 -2.74 5.43
C ARG A 142 7.24 -2.84 4.91
N ILE A 143 8.05 -1.78 5.09
CA ILE A 143 9.46 -1.80 4.72
C ILE A 143 10.23 -2.63 5.76
N ARG A 144 10.89 -3.69 5.30
CA ARG A 144 11.70 -4.60 6.13
C ARG A 144 13.16 -4.20 6.13
N ASP A 145 13.71 -3.94 4.93
CA ASP A 145 15.11 -3.57 4.77
C ASP A 145 15.28 -2.45 3.76
N TRP A 146 16.30 -1.64 3.99
CA TRP A 146 16.67 -0.52 3.15
C TRP A 146 17.99 -0.82 2.42
N TYR A 147 17.96 -0.69 1.09
CA TYR A 147 19.15 -0.74 0.23
C TYR A 147 19.36 0.62 -0.45
N PRO A 148 20.53 0.90 -1.04
CA PRO A 148 20.77 2.20 -1.67
C PRO A 148 19.72 2.60 -2.70
N ALA A 149 19.38 1.73 -3.65
CA ALA A 149 18.40 1.99 -4.72
C ALA A 149 17.08 1.22 -4.57
N HIS A 150 17.00 0.26 -3.65
CA HIS A 150 15.86 -0.64 -3.48
C HIS A 150 15.41 -0.66 -2.02
N VAL A 151 14.24 -1.25 -1.79
CA VAL A 151 13.74 -1.63 -0.46
C VAL A 151 13.17 -3.03 -0.51
N ARG A 152 13.30 -3.76 0.61
CA ARG A 152 12.53 -4.99 0.81
C ARG A 152 11.23 -4.64 1.49
N VAL A 153 10.13 -5.02 0.88
CA VAL A 153 8.78 -4.70 1.35
C VAL A 153 7.98 -5.97 1.56
N GLU A 154 7.39 -6.10 2.74
CA GLU A 154 6.40 -7.14 3.02
C GLU A 154 5.03 -6.64 2.54
N VAL A 155 4.47 -7.29 1.53
CA VAL A 155 3.18 -6.94 0.94
C VAL A 155 2.28 -8.18 0.87
N TYR A 156 0.97 -7.97 0.95
CA TYR A 156 0.00 -9.06 0.80
C TYR A 156 -0.12 -9.49 -0.67
N ASN A 157 0.10 -10.78 -0.91
CA ASN A 157 -0.06 -11.39 -2.21
C ASN A 157 -1.44 -12.06 -2.30
N GLU A 158 -2.28 -11.54 -3.18
CA GLU A 158 -3.66 -11.99 -3.38
C GLU A 158 -3.74 -13.46 -3.81
N SER A 159 -2.86 -13.85 -4.74
CA SER A 159 -2.86 -15.22 -5.28
C SER A 159 -2.50 -16.27 -4.24
N LYS A 160 -1.60 -15.92 -3.31
CA LYS A 160 -1.15 -16.82 -2.25
C LYS A 160 -1.96 -16.68 -0.96
N GLY A 161 -2.80 -15.67 -0.84
CA GLY A 161 -3.56 -15.36 0.38
C GLY A 161 -2.67 -15.09 1.60
N ARG A 162 -1.43 -14.65 1.40
CA ARG A 162 -0.46 -14.39 2.47
C ARG A 162 0.46 -13.24 2.15
N LYS A 163 1.10 -12.68 3.19
CA LYS A 163 2.17 -11.72 3.03
C LYS A 163 3.43 -12.38 2.50
N GLN A 164 4.15 -11.67 1.63
CA GLN A 164 5.45 -12.07 1.13
C GLN A 164 6.37 -10.86 1.05
N ASP A 165 7.67 -11.12 1.15
CA ASP A 165 8.70 -10.11 0.95
C ASP A 165 9.05 -10.01 -0.54
N ILE A 166 9.09 -8.79 -1.04
CA ILE A 166 9.56 -8.46 -2.39
C ILE A 166 10.64 -7.38 -2.30
N VAL A 167 11.59 -7.39 -3.22
CA VAL A 167 12.57 -6.31 -3.36
C VAL A 167 12.17 -5.47 -4.55
N VAL A 168 11.95 -4.18 -4.32
CA VAL A 168 11.46 -3.24 -5.33
C VAL A 168 12.33 -1.99 -5.37
N PRO A 169 12.53 -1.38 -6.55
CA PRO A 169 13.24 -0.11 -6.66
C PRO A 169 12.48 1.02 -5.96
N LYS A 170 13.21 1.93 -5.32
CA LYS A 170 12.60 3.09 -4.66
C LYS A 170 11.86 4.01 -5.62
N LYS A 171 12.27 4.07 -6.88
CA LYS A 171 11.66 4.92 -7.91
C LYS A 171 10.25 4.47 -8.31
N THR A 172 9.91 3.18 -8.11
CA THR A 172 8.63 2.60 -8.54
C THR A 172 7.58 2.54 -7.45
N ILE A 173 7.91 2.97 -6.24
CA ILE A 173 7.02 2.93 -5.08
C ILE A 173 6.85 4.31 -4.46
N GLY A 174 5.71 4.53 -3.81
CA GLY A 174 5.52 5.69 -2.93
C GLY A 174 6.01 5.35 -1.52
N ILE A 175 6.94 6.14 -0.98
CA ILE A 175 7.37 6.01 0.41
C ILE A 175 6.65 7.07 1.23
N VAL A 176 5.89 6.64 2.24
CA VAL A 176 5.15 7.53 3.14
C VAL A 176 5.75 7.42 4.53
N GLU A 177 6.16 8.58 5.05
CA GLU A 177 6.86 8.69 6.31
C GLU A 177 6.03 9.45 7.34
N ASN A 178 6.08 9.00 8.58
CA ASN A 178 5.45 9.71 9.68
C ASN A 178 6.29 10.96 10.02
N PRO A 179 5.74 12.18 9.92
CA PRO A 179 6.49 13.42 10.14
C PRO A 179 7.01 13.59 11.58
N LEU A 180 6.57 12.74 12.50
CA LEU A 180 7.09 12.70 13.88
C LEU A 180 8.44 11.99 14.00
N TYR A 181 8.97 11.42 12.90
CA TYR A 181 10.26 10.75 12.85
C TYR A 181 11.24 11.51 11.98
N ALA A 182 12.45 11.71 12.52
CA ALA A 182 13.52 12.42 11.84
C ALA A 182 14.42 11.52 10.98
N VAL A 183 14.22 10.20 10.97
CA VAL A 183 15.14 9.25 10.33
C VAL A 183 14.38 8.32 9.39
N ILE A 184 14.54 8.58 8.10
CA ILE A 184 13.81 7.89 7.03
C ILE A 184 14.16 6.38 6.91
N ASN A 185 15.39 5.99 7.22
CA ASN A 185 15.86 4.61 7.05
C ASN A 185 15.67 3.73 8.30
N GLU A 186 15.10 4.27 9.37
CA GLU A 186 14.85 3.52 10.59
C GLU A 186 13.34 3.31 10.78
N PRO A 187 12.84 2.08 10.65
CA PRO A 187 11.45 1.78 10.93
C PRO A 187 11.18 1.94 12.43
N ASN A 188 10.64 3.07 12.81
CA ASN A 188 10.31 3.39 14.18
C ASN A 188 8.80 3.63 14.28
N SER A 189 8.11 2.81 15.02
CA SER A 189 6.68 2.96 15.23
C SER A 189 6.41 3.97 16.36
N THR A 190 5.57 4.98 16.07
CA THR A 190 5.09 5.91 17.10
C THR A 190 4.36 5.16 18.22
N MET A 191 3.62 4.11 17.85
CA MET A 191 2.92 3.26 18.80
C MET A 191 3.88 2.53 19.73
N GLN A 192 4.98 1.97 19.23
CA GLN A 192 5.99 1.31 20.04
C GLN A 192 6.65 2.27 21.03
N ARG A 193 6.89 3.52 20.62
CA ARG A 193 7.45 4.56 21.51
C ARG A 193 6.48 4.96 22.61
N LEU A 194 5.20 5.09 22.29
CA LEU A 194 4.17 5.40 23.29
C LEU A 194 4.00 4.26 24.29
N ILE A 195 3.97 3.02 23.84
CA ILE A 195 3.87 1.84 24.71
C ILE A 195 5.08 1.75 25.65
N ARG A 196 6.30 2.03 25.16
CA ARG A 196 7.51 2.07 26.03
C ARG A 196 7.47 3.16 27.11
N LYS A 197 6.71 4.22 26.89
CA LYS A 197 6.56 5.31 27.88
C LYS A 197 5.41 5.08 28.87
N LEU A 198 4.48 4.19 28.53
CA LEU A 198 3.33 3.84 29.36
C LEU A 198 3.61 2.64 30.28
N ASN A 199 4.71 1.92 30.05
CA ASN A 199 5.28 0.89 30.92
C ASN A 199 6.43 1.45 31.76
#